data_e63e3cdd8b2fd2d8c091c7481ca08617
#
_entry.id   e63e3cdd8b2fd2d8c091c7481ca08617
#
_cell.length_a   1.000
_cell.length_b   1.000
_cell.length_c   1.000
_cell.angle_alpha   90.00
_cell.angle_beta   90.00
_cell.angle_gamma   90.00
#
_symmetry.space_group_name_H-M   'P 1'
#
loop_
_entity.id
_entity.type
_entity.pdbx_description
1 polymer ?
#
loop_
_entity_poly.entity_id
_entity_poly.type
_entity_poly.pdbx_seq_one_letter_code
_entity_poly.pdbx_strand_id
1 'polypeptide(L)'
;MNRRAEELTRALRERRPQTAVRIVDAHAHAGPYSLFYIPRSSPEGMVAVMDRCGVRTALVSSNLAIQLDAASGNDATAAMIRRHPGRLLGYAVVNPWRDPVAELERWHGDHRFAGIKIHPDLHHYALDAPRYDPVWDYAEETGQPVLTHTWLGSEYDDLGHVARVAERRPGVRIIAGHAGVLREGIDRVIALAQDHPNVFLEICGSRGHGALLARMVDEVGAGRVIYGSDFPFIDMRTSLGRVIFAGLADADLTQVLGGTIAGLVPALAEQPGAAASA
;
A
#
# COMPACT_ATOMS: atom_id res chain seq x y z
N MET A 1 13.91 -7.80 21.69
CA MET A 1 13.17 -6.73 20.98
C MET A 1 14.11 -5.54 20.95
N ASN A 2 14.25 -4.85 19.82
CA ASN A 2 15.15 -3.70 19.70
C ASN A 2 14.51 -2.43 20.32
N ARG A 3 15.30 -1.36 20.49
CA ARG A 3 14.87 -0.13 21.19
C ARG A 3 13.62 0.51 20.58
N ARG A 4 13.54 0.59 19.25
CA ARG A 4 12.37 1.19 18.55
C ARG A 4 11.13 0.34 18.69
N ALA A 5 11.24 -0.98 18.57
CA ALA A 5 10.11 -1.88 18.77
C ALA A 5 9.60 -1.82 20.24
N GLU A 6 10.50 -1.66 21.23
CA GLU A 6 10.10 -1.45 22.62
C GLU A 6 9.35 -0.14 22.84
N GLU A 7 9.82 0.95 22.24
CA GLU A 7 9.16 2.25 22.30
C GLU A 7 7.78 2.24 21.64
N LEU A 8 7.67 1.66 20.43
CA LEU A 8 6.40 1.47 19.74
C LEU A 8 5.43 0.61 20.56
N THR A 9 5.92 -0.51 21.11
CA THR A 9 5.12 -1.39 21.97
C THR A 9 4.62 -0.67 23.21
N ARG A 10 5.46 0.13 23.84
CA ARG A 10 5.08 0.93 25.01
C ARG A 10 4.00 1.94 24.65
N ALA A 11 4.18 2.69 23.55
CA ALA A 11 3.18 3.66 23.08
C ALA A 11 1.82 3.00 22.81
N LEU A 12 1.81 1.82 22.17
CA LEU A 12 0.58 1.06 21.92
C LEU A 12 -0.11 0.60 23.21
N ARG A 13 0.66 0.10 24.20
CA ARG A 13 0.13 -0.31 25.51
C ARG A 13 -0.43 0.86 26.30
N GLU A 14 0.23 1.98 26.27
CA GLU A 14 -0.18 3.22 26.95
C GLU A 14 -1.29 3.97 26.18
N ARG A 15 -1.69 3.46 25.02
CA ARG A 15 -2.71 4.07 24.14
C ARG A 15 -2.39 5.51 23.74
N ARG A 16 -1.11 5.85 23.66
CA ARG A 16 -0.63 7.15 23.16
C ARG A 16 -0.07 7.01 21.75
N PRO A 17 -0.13 8.09 20.94
CA PRO A 17 0.54 8.09 19.64
C PRO A 17 2.04 7.85 19.80
N GLN A 18 2.63 7.06 18.92
CA GLN A 18 4.07 6.91 18.82
C GLN A 18 4.65 7.99 17.87
N THR A 19 5.85 8.45 18.17
CA THR A 19 6.58 9.44 17.34
C THR A 19 8.01 9.00 17.01
N ALA A 20 8.41 7.81 17.48
CA ALA A 20 9.75 7.29 17.30
C ALA A 20 10.11 6.96 15.84
N VAL A 21 9.09 6.62 15.04
CA VAL A 21 9.22 6.25 13.63
C VAL A 21 8.13 6.93 12.84
N ARG A 22 8.49 7.46 11.66
CA ARG A 22 7.50 7.91 10.69
C ARG A 22 6.82 6.69 10.07
N ILE A 23 5.54 6.49 10.40
CA ILE A 23 4.74 5.41 9.82
C ILE A 23 3.91 5.96 8.66
N VAL A 24 4.04 5.31 7.50
CA VAL A 24 3.24 5.56 6.30
C VAL A 24 2.51 4.28 5.95
N ASP A 25 1.20 4.33 5.94
CA ASP A 25 0.35 3.23 5.50
C ASP A 25 0.18 3.30 3.98
N ALA A 26 0.79 2.37 3.27
CA ALA A 26 0.80 2.37 1.81
C ALA A 26 -0.44 1.72 1.18
N HIS A 27 -1.36 1.15 1.97
CA HIS A 27 -2.52 0.44 1.44
C HIS A 27 -3.73 0.60 2.37
N ALA A 28 -4.57 1.56 2.07
CA ALA A 28 -5.81 1.81 2.78
C ALA A 28 -6.97 2.12 1.82
N HIS A 29 -8.19 1.91 2.31
CA HIS A 29 -9.42 2.15 1.57
C HIS A 29 -10.38 3.03 2.36
N ALA A 30 -11.24 3.77 1.67
CA ALA A 30 -12.27 4.57 2.31
C ALA A 30 -13.63 4.43 1.60
N GLY A 31 -14.68 4.70 2.35
CA GLY A 31 -16.05 4.59 1.88
C GLY A 31 -16.67 3.21 2.12
N PRO A 32 -17.99 3.10 1.93
CA PRO A 32 -18.71 1.86 2.11
C PRO A 32 -18.25 0.79 1.12
N TYR A 33 -18.36 -0.46 1.55
CA TYR A 33 -18.11 -1.62 0.69
C TYR A 33 -19.46 -2.29 0.36
N SER A 34 -19.66 -2.68 -0.89
CA SER A 34 -20.98 -3.11 -1.37
C SER A 34 -21.43 -4.45 -0.80
N LEU A 35 -20.51 -5.34 -0.45
CA LEU A 35 -20.81 -6.71 -0.04
C LEU A 35 -21.10 -6.87 1.45
N PHE A 36 -20.55 -5.99 2.30
CA PHE A 36 -20.75 -6.03 3.75
C PHE A 36 -20.45 -4.70 4.42
N TYR A 37 -21.02 -4.50 5.61
CA TYR A 37 -20.78 -3.32 6.40
C TYR A 37 -19.37 -3.32 6.99
N ILE A 38 -18.67 -2.20 6.82
CA ILE A 38 -17.35 -1.97 7.42
C ILE A 38 -17.45 -0.74 8.34
N PRO A 39 -17.16 -0.88 9.64
CA PRO A 39 -17.16 0.25 10.55
C PRO A 39 -15.96 1.17 10.28
N ARG A 40 -16.14 2.47 10.54
CA ARG A 40 -15.08 3.49 10.41
C ARG A 40 -14.48 3.65 9.02
N SER A 41 -15.23 3.27 7.98
CA SER A 41 -14.81 3.41 6.59
C SER A 41 -14.77 4.86 6.09
N SER A 42 -15.23 5.85 6.90
CA SER A 42 -15.12 7.26 6.54
C SER A 42 -13.68 7.76 6.69
N PRO A 43 -13.30 8.83 5.95
CA PRO A 43 -11.98 9.45 6.09
C PRO A 43 -11.68 9.92 7.52
N GLU A 44 -12.67 10.49 8.20
CA GLU A 44 -12.56 10.94 9.59
C GLU A 44 -12.35 9.77 10.55
N GLY A 45 -13.05 8.65 10.32
CA GLY A 45 -12.87 7.41 11.06
C GLY A 45 -11.47 6.83 10.88
N MET A 46 -10.94 6.87 9.66
CA MET A 46 -9.57 6.46 9.34
C MET A 46 -8.56 7.34 10.07
N VAL A 47 -8.64 8.67 9.93
CA VAL A 47 -7.71 9.61 10.57
C VAL A 47 -7.73 9.45 12.09
N ALA A 48 -8.88 9.23 12.70
CA ALA A 48 -8.97 8.97 14.14
C ALA A 48 -8.25 7.67 14.57
N VAL A 49 -8.22 6.64 13.72
CA VAL A 49 -7.45 5.42 13.97
C VAL A 49 -5.95 5.66 13.74
N MET A 50 -5.59 6.36 12.67
CA MET A 50 -4.20 6.77 12.40
C MET A 50 -3.60 7.53 13.58
N ASP A 51 -4.34 8.47 14.16
CA ASP A 51 -3.88 9.26 15.33
C ASP A 51 -3.56 8.36 16.53
N ARG A 52 -4.41 7.37 16.79
CA ARG A 52 -4.19 6.41 17.89
C ARG A 52 -2.99 5.50 17.66
N CYS A 53 -2.69 5.19 16.41
CA CYS A 53 -1.59 4.30 16.02
C CYS A 53 -0.28 5.05 15.77
N GLY A 54 -0.32 6.38 15.66
CA GLY A 54 0.81 7.19 15.24
C GLY A 54 1.16 7.05 13.76
N VAL A 55 0.18 6.64 12.93
CA VAL A 55 0.32 6.63 11.47
C VAL A 55 0.26 8.05 10.96
N ARG A 56 1.35 8.51 10.35
CA ARG A 56 1.49 9.90 9.88
C ARG A 56 0.67 10.17 8.64
N THR A 57 0.79 9.29 7.64
CA THR A 57 0.14 9.45 6.33
C THR A 57 -0.37 8.09 5.87
N ALA A 58 -1.53 8.07 5.22
CA ALA A 58 -2.04 6.89 4.54
C ALA A 58 -2.27 7.18 3.04
N LEU A 59 -1.90 6.22 2.19
CA LEU A 59 -2.25 6.21 0.78
C LEU A 59 -3.57 5.47 0.63
N VAL A 60 -4.58 6.16 0.10
CA VAL A 60 -5.96 5.68 0.12
C VAL A 60 -6.57 5.61 -1.28
N SER A 61 -7.37 4.58 -1.52
CA SER A 61 -8.28 4.48 -2.65
C SER A 61 -9.72 4.34 -2.17
N SER A 62 -10.67 4.96 -2.90
CA SER A 62 -12.08 4.80 -2.59
C SER A 62 -12.57 3.40 -2.94
N ASN A 63 -13.35 2.78 -2.05
CA ASN A 63 -14.06 1.53 -2.35
C ASN A 63 -15.02 1.69 -3.53
N LEU A 64 -15.62 2.86 -3.69
CA LEU A 64 -16.47 3.18 -4.84
C LEU A 64 -15.67 3.09 -6.17
N ALA A 65 -14.42 3.60 -6.18
CA ALA A 65 -13.57 3.56 -7.37
C ALA A 65 -13.22 2.13 -7.77
N ILE A 66 -12.90 1.28 -6.79
CA ILE A 66 -12.47 -0.09 -7.05
C ILE A 66 -13.63 -0.98 -7.51
N GLN A 67 -14.81 -0.82 -6.89
CA GLN A 67 -15.92 -1.75 -7.07
C GLN A 67 -16.92 -1.36 -8.15
N LEU A 68 -17.15 -0.06 -8.36
CA LEU A 68 -18.29 0.41 -9.13
C LEU A 68 -17.91 1.37 -10.24
N ASP A 69 -17.37 2.53 -9.90
CA ASP A 69 -17.08 3.60 -10.86
C ASP A 69 -15.80 4.35 -10.50
N ALA A 70 -14.75 4.15 -11.32
CA ALA A 70 -13.44 4.73 -11.09
C ALA A 70 -13.49 6.27 -11.05
N ALA A 71 -14.22 6.91 -11.96
CA ALA A 71 -14.29 8.36 -12.07
C ALA A 71 -14.90 8.99 -10.80
N SER A 72 -16.12 8.57 -10.42
CA SER A 72 -16.79 9.06 -9.21
C SER A 72 -16.02 8.73 -7.94
N GLY A 73 -15.39 7.55 -7.90
CA GLY A 73 -14.61 7.14 -6.74
C GLY A 73 -13.30 7.89 -6.61
N ASN A 74 -12.63 8.25 -7.69
CA ASN A 74 -11.44 9.11 -7.67
C ASN A 74 -11.80 10.55 -7.30
N ASP A 75 -12.95 11.06 -7.72
CA ASP A 75 -13.48 12.35 -7.24
C ASP A 75 -13.72 12.34 -5.72
N ALA A 76 -14.26 11.24 -5.19
CA ALA A 76 -14.40 11.04 -3.75
C ALA A 76 -13.04 10.98 -3.05
N THR A 77 -12.04 10.29 -3.63
CA THR A 77 -10.66 10.26 -3.13
C THR A 77 -10.07 11.65 -3.09
N ALA A 78 -10.19 12.44 -4.16
CA ALA A 78 -9.73 13.82 -4.20
C ALA A 78 -10.39 14.70 -3.12
N ALA A 79 -11.69 14.51 -2.88
CA ALA A 79 -12.40 15.22 -1.82
C ALA A 79 -11.89 14.87 -0.42
N MET A 80 -11.58 13.59 -0.17
CA MET A 80 -10.99 13.13 1.11
C MET A 80 -9.62 13.75 1.35
N ILE A 81 -8.75 13.74 0.36
CA ILE A 81 -7.39 14.28 0.46
C ILE A 81 -7.42 15.78 0.77
N ARG A 82 -8.30 16.54 0.10
CA ARG A 82 -8.45 17.98 0.36
C ARG A 82 -8.88 18.31 1.79
N ARG A 83 -9.68 17.43 2.42
CA ARG A 83 -10.12 17.63 3.82
C ARG A 83 -9.06 17.23 4.84
N HIS A 84 -8.11 16.38 4.46
CA HIS A 84 -7.07 15.87 5.37
C HIS A 84 -5.66 16.04 4.77
N PRO A 85 -5.24 17.30 4.48
CA PRO A 85 -3.95 17.55 3.82
C PRO A 85 -2.78 17.05 4.68
N GLY A 86 -1.80 16.40 4.03
CA GLY A 86 -0.65 15.80 4.69
C GLY A 86 -0.94 14.51 5.48
N ARG A 87 -2.21 14.16 5.68
CA ARG A 87 -2.62 12.92 6.33
C ARG A 87 -3.02 11.85 5.32
N LEU A 88 -3.68 12.25 4.24
CA LEU A 88 -4.10 11.34 3.17
C LEU A 88 -3.47 11.76 1.86
N LEU A 89 -2.97 10.77 1.12
CA LEU A 89 -2.63 10.82 -0.29
C LEU A 89 -3.49 9.81 -1.04
N GLY A 90 -3.71 9.99 -2.33
CA GLY A 90 -4.58 9.13 -3.12
C GLY A 90 -3.82 8.18 -4.05
N TYR A 91 -4.43 7.06 -4.33
CA TYR A 91 -4.20 6.31 -5.55
C TYR A 91 -5.28 6.65 -6.57
N ALA A 92 -4.91 6.92 -7.82
CA ALA A 92 -5.84 6.95 -8.92
C ALA A 92 -6.23 5.51 -9.30
N VAL A 93 -7.49 5.17 -9.12
CA VAL A 93 -7.99 3.83 -9.47
C VAL A 93 -8.39 3.84 -10.94
N VAL A 94 -8.04 2.80 -11.67
CA VAL A 94 -8.43 2.61 -13.06
C VAL A 94 -9.10 1.25 -13.28
N ASN A 95 -9.98 1.19 -14.28
CA ASN A 95 -10.69 -0.01 -14.66
C ASN A 95 -10.41 -0.35 -16.15
N PRO A 96 -9.95 -1.57 -16.48
CA PRO A 96 -9.57 -1.95 -17.84
C PRO A 96 -10.77 -2.00 -18.82
N TRP A 97 -12.00 -1.99 -18.31
CA TRP A 97 -13.23 -1.96 -19.12
C TRP A 97 -13.70 -0.56 -19.48
N ARG A 98 -12.97 0.47 -19.07
CA ARG A 98 -13.18 1.88 -19.39
C ARG A 98 -11.95 2.41 -20.12
N ASP A 99 -11.83 3.73 -20.25
CA ASP A 99 -10.60 4.37 -20.69
C ASP A 99 -9.69 4.67 -19.49
N PRO A 100 -8.72 3.80 -19.17
CA PRO A 100 -7.89 3.97 -17.99
C PRO A 100 -6.93 5.16 -18.11
N VAL A 101 -6.47 5.49 -19.32
CA VAL A 101 -5.54 6.59 -19.54
C VAL A 101 -6.25 7.93 -19.37
N ALA A 102 -7.44 8.09 -19.95
CA ALA A 102 -8.22 9.31 -19.76
C ALA A 102 -8.51 9.58 -18.27
N GLU A 103 -8.74 8.52 -17.46
CA GLU A 103 -8.91 8.68 -16.02
C GLU A 103 -7.59 9.06 -15.32
N LEU A 104 -6.44 8.50 -15.71
CA LEU A 104 -5.14 8.89 -15.16
C LEU A 104 -4.78 10.34 -15.51
N GLU A 105 -5.06 10.78 -16.73
CA GLU A 105 -4.82 12.14 -17.20
C GLU A 105 -5.63 13.19 -16.41
N ARG A 106 -6.82 12.85 -15.94
CA ARG A 106 -7.60 13.76 -15.05
C ARG A 106 -6.84 14.13 -13.76
N TRP A 107 -5.94 13.27 -13.30
CA TRP A 107 -5.16 13.45 -12.07
C TRP A 107 -3.69 13.70 -12.33
N HIS A 108 -3.30 13.79 -13.60
CA HIS A 108 -1.91 14.07 -13.97
C HIS A 108 -1.45 15.41 -13.39
N GLY A 109 -0.28 15.41 -12.76
CA GLY A 109 0.27 16.61 -12.12
C GLY A 109 -0.37 16.96 -10.76
N ASP A 110 -1.44 16.31 -10.33
CA ASP A 110 -1.92 16.44 -8.96
C ASP A 110 -1.07 15.57 -8.02
N HIS A 111 -0.04 16.17 -7.43
CA HIS A 111 0.91 15.52 -6.53
C HIS A 111 0.28 14.86 -5.29
N ARG A 112 -1.00 15.07 -5.05
CA ARG A 112 -1.77 14.40 -3.98
C ARG A 112 -2.19 12.99 -4.39
N PHE A 113 -2.23 12.68 -5.70
CA PHE A 113 -2.33 11.32 -6.21
C PHE A 113 -0.92 10.74 -6.36
N ALA A 114 -0.59 9.84 -5.46
CA ALA A 114 0.77 9.35 -5.23
C ALA A 114 1.13 8.09 -6.01
N GLY A 115 0.18 7.55 -6.78
CA GLY A 115 0.34 6.34 -7.57
C GLY A 115 -0.98 5.87 -8.16
N ILE A 116 -0.93 4.71 -8.77
CA ILE A 116 -2.06 4.07 -9.45
C ILE A 116 -2.50 2.84 -8.66
N LYS A 117 -3.79 2.60 -8.53
CA LYS A 117 -4.34 1.36 -7.96
C LYS A 117 -5.13 0.58 -9.00
N ILE A 118 -4.84 -0.71 -9.08
CA ILE A 118 -5.58 -1.68 -9.88
C ILE A 118 -6.01 -2.88 -9.03
N HIS A 119 -7.12 -3.49 -9.40
CA HIS A 119 -7.69 -4.65 -8.69
C HIS A 119 -8.20 -5.69 -9.69
N PRO A 120 -7.29 -6.49 -10.28
CA PRO A 120 -7.64 -7.39 -11.38
C PRO A 120 -8.74 -8.39 -11.04
N ASP A 121 -8.73 -8.91 -9.82
CA ASP A 121 -9.75 -9.86 -9.35
C ASP A 121 -11.17 -9.26 -9.36
N LEU A 122 -11.37 -8.04 -8.82
CA LEU A 122 -12.67 -7.36 -8.89
C LEU A 122 -13.03 -6.88 -10.30
N HIS A 123 -12.04 -6.64 -11.15
CA HIS A 123 -12.26 -6.28 -12.55
C HIS A 123 -12.54 -7.49 -13.45
N HIS A 124 -12.34 -8.72 -12.94
CA HIS A 124 -12.39 -9.97 -13.71
C HIS A 124 -11.57 -9.88 -15.00
N TYR A 125 -10.33 -9.38 -14.88
CA TYR A 125 -9.43 -9.19 -16.01
C TYR A 125 -7.98 -9.35 -15.56
N ALA A 126 -7.24 -10.23 -16.25
CA ALA A 126 -5.88 -10.59 -15.85
C ALA A 126 -4.93 -9.39 -15.87
N LEU A 127 -4.09 -9.27 -14.86
CA LEU A 127 -3.15 -8.18 -14.63
C LEU A 127 -2.21 -7.93 -15.81
N ASP A 128 -1.79 -9.00 -16.50
CA ASP A 128 -0.85 -8.97 -17.61
C ASP A 128 -1.53 -8.96 -18.99
N ALA A 129 -2.87 -8.82 -19.02
CA ALA A 129 -3.63 -8.80 -20.27
C ALA A 129 -3.69 -7.40 -20.91
N PRO A 130 -3.87 -7.31 -22.25
CA PRO A 130 -3.60 -6.10 -23.04
C PRO A 130 -4.32 -4.82 -22.65
N ARG A 131 -5.49 -4.89 -22.01
CA ARG A 131 -6.22 -3.68 -21.61
C ARG A 131 -5.54 -2.91 -20.48
N TYR A 132 -4.61 -3.56 -19.74
CA TYR A 132 -3.76 -2.87 -18.78
C TYR A 132 -2.46 -2.33 -19.40
N ASP A 133 -2.08 -2.70 -20.62
CA ASP A 133 -0.85 -2.19 -21.24
C ASP A 133 -0.75 -0.66 -21.21
N PRO A 134 -1.82 0.11 -21.55
CA PRO A 134 -1.75 1.58 -21.48
C PRO A 134 -1.52 2.11 -20.05
N VAL A 135 -1.94 1.39 -19.00
CA VAL A 135 -1.68 1.76 -17.61
C VAL A 135 -0.19 1.56 -17.28
N TRP A 136 0.39 0.47 -17.75
CA TRP A 136 1.81 0.18 -17.56
C TRP A 136 2.69 1.17 -18.34
N ASP A 137 2.31 1.54 -19.57
CA ASP A 137 2.99 2.56 -20.36
C ASP A 137 2.98 3.91 -19.65
N TYR A 138 1.81 4.34 -19.15
CA TYR A 138 1.66 5.57 -18.39
C TYR A 138 2.50 5.56 -17.08
N ALA A 139 2.48 4.44 -16.37
CA ALA A 139 3.27 4.31 -15.12
C ALA A 139 4.77 4.37 -15.39
N GLU A 140 5.25 3.79 -16.49
CA GLU A 140 6.65 3.83 -16.90
C GLU A 140 7.08 5.24 -17.30
N GLU A 141 6.25 5.95 -18.07
CA GLU A 141 6.50 7.33 -18.53
C GLU A 141 6.52 8.33 -17.36
N THR A 142 5.55 8.23 -16.45
CA THR A 142 5.40 9.18 -15.34
C THR A 142 6.21 8.82 -14.10
N GLY A 143 6.71 7.57 -14.03
CA GLY A 143 7.38 7.04 -12.84
C GLY A 143 6.46 6.85 -11.64
N GLN A 144 5.13 6.85 -11.81
CA GLN A 144 4.20 6.59 -10.72
C GLN A 144 4.22 5.10 -10.32
N PRO A 145 4.29 4.76 -9.02
CA PRO A 145 4.18 3.38 -8.59
C PRO A 145 2.77 2.84 -8.80
N VAL A 146 2.66 1.56 -9.11
CA VAL A 146 1.37 0.87 -9.28
C VAL A 146 1.18 -0.10 -8.12
N LEU A 147 0.18 0.14 -7.28
CA LEU A 147 -0.29 -0.82 -6.29
C LEU A 147 -1.34 -1.72 -6.94
N THR A 148 -1.01 -2.99 -7.11
CA THR A 148 -1.96 -4.00 -7.57
C THR A 148 -2.41 -4.90 -6.43
N HIS A 149 -3.70 -5.26 -6.41
CA HIS A 149 -4.14 -6.41 -5.62
C HIS A 149 -3.45 -7.66 -6.14
N THR A 150 -3.08 -8.58 -5.23
CA THR A 150 -2.57 -9.91 -5.60
C THR A 150 -3.16 -10.97 -4.67
N TRP A 151 -3.44 -12.15 -5.24
CA TRP A 151 -3.93 -13.29 -4.46
C TRP A 151 -3.39 -14.59 -5.02
N LEU A 152 -2.81 -15.42 -4.15
CA LEU A 152 -2.25 -16.72 -4.57
C LEU A 152 -3.33 -17.63 -5.14
N GLY A 153 -3.09 -18.10 -6.36
CA GLY A 153 -4.01 -18.98 -7.08
C GLY A 153 -5.19 -18.27 -7.75
N SER A 154 -5.24 -16.93 -7.73
CA SER A 154 -6.22 -16.17 -8.51
C SER A 154 -5.96 -16.31 -10.02
N GLU A 155 -7.03 -16.43 -10.77
CA GLU A 155 -6.99 -16.42 -12.24
C GLU A 155 -6.52 -15.08 -12.80
N TYR A 156 -6.68 -13.98 -12.04
CA TYR A 156 -6.49 -12.63 -12.54
C TYR A 156 -5.24 -11.93 -11.99
N ASP A 157 -4.79 -12.26 -10.80
CA ASP A 157 -3.72 -11.54 -10.09
C ASP A 157 -2.79 -12.42 -9.22
N ASP A 158 -2.66 -13.71 -9.58
CA ASP A 158 -1.60 -14.54 -9.00
C ASP A 158 -0.21 -13.95 -9.30
N LEU A 159 0.76 -14.25 -8.45
CA LEU A 159 2.13 -13.75 -8.56
C LEU A 159 2.79 -13.97 -9.93
N GLY A 160 2.36 -15.00 -10.68
CA GLY A 160 2.83 -15.24 -12.03
C GLY A 160 2.44 -14.11 -13.01
N HIS A 161 1.28 -13.47 -12.82
CA HIS A 161 0.91 -12.30 -13.62
C HIS A 161 1.80 -11.09 -13.29
N VAL A 162 2.13 -10.90 -12.01
CA VAL A 162 3.05 -9.84 -11.56
C VAL A 162 4.43 -10.04 -12.19
N ALA A 163 4.95 -11.26 -12.17
CA ALA A 163 6.25 -11.60 -12.79
C ALA A 163 6.28 -11.23 -14.28
N ARG A 164 5.27 -11.65 -15.04
CA ARG A 164 5.19 -11.34 -16.49
C ARG A 164 5.10 -9.84 -16.79
N VAL A 165 4.40 -9.07 -15.95
CA VAL A 165 4.39 -7.61 -16.08
C VAL A 165 5.76 -7.03 -15.74
N ALA A 166 6.35 -7.45 -14.63
CA ALA A 166 7.66 -6.96 -14.17
C ALA A 166 8.77 -7.18 -15.19
N GLU A 167 8.76 -8.34 -15.88
CA GLU A 167 9.66 -8.64 -16.99
C GLU A 167 9.48 -7.72 -18.18
N ARG A 168 8.22 -7.49 -18.59
CA ARG A 168 7.91 -6.65 -19.77
C ARG A 168 8.09 -5.16 -19.52
N ARG A 169 8.00 -4.73 -18.26
CA ARG A 169 8.02 -3.32 -17.84
C ARG A 169 9.02 -3.08 -16.70
N PRO A 170 10.32 -3.25 -16.96
CA PRO A 170 11.35 -3.15 -15.90
C PRO A 170 11.47 -1.75 -15.29
N GLY A 171 11.01 -0.71 -15.98
CA GLY A 171 10.96 0.68 -15.48
C GLY A 171 9.80 0.97 -14.53
N VAL A 172 8.77 0.13 -14.49
CA VAL A 172 7.60 0.33 -13.63
C VAL A 172 7.86 -0.19 -12.21
N ARG A 173 7.58 0.63 -11.21
CA ARG A 173 7.61 0.23 -9.79
C ARG A 173 6.29 -0.43 -9.42
N ILE A 174 6.28 -1.76 -9.28
CA ILE A 174 5.09 -2.56 -8.99
C ILE A 174 5.05 -2.86 -7.50
N ILE A 175 3.99 -2.45 -6.81
CA ILE A 175 3.73 -2.80 -5.41
C ILE A 175 2.73 -3.94 -5.42
N ALA A 176 3.19 -5.16 -5.10
CA ALA A 176 2.34 -6.33 -4.97
C ALA A 176 1.60 -6.27 -3.63
N GLY A 177 0.34 -5.89 -3.66
CA GLY A 177 -0.52 -5.80 -2.49
C GLY A 177 -0.84 -7.19 -1.94
N HIS A 178 -0.91 -7.33 -0.63
CA HIS A 178 -1.12 -8.61 0.07
C HIS A 178 0.00 -9.64 -0.14
N ALA A 179 1.17 -9.23 -0.62
CA ALA A 179 2.30 -10.12 -0.78
C ALA A 179 2.69 -10.76 0.56
N GLY A 180 2.78 -12.09 0.61
CA GLY A 180 3.09 -12.83 1.83
C GLY A 180 1.91 -13.04 2.79
N VAL A 181 0.66 -12.79 2.35
CA VAL A 181 -0.54 -13.04 3.16
C VAL A 181 -0.69 -14.51 3.54
N LEU A 182 -0.30 -15.41 2.65
CA LEU A 182 -0.42 -16.86 2.85
C LEU A 182 0.95 -17.47 3.14
N ARG A 183 1.01 -18.28 4.19
CA ARG A 183 2.24 -19.01 4.55
C ARG A 183 2.78 -19.84 3.39
N GLU A 184 1.90 -20.48 2.64
CA GLU A 184 2.21 -21.35 1.50
C GLU A 184 2.82 -20.59 0.31
N GLY A 185 2.64 -19.26 0.28
CA GLY A 185 3.14 -18.41 -0.80
C GLY A 185 4.46 -17.71 -0.50
N ILE A 186 5.01 -17.82 0.70
CA ILE A 186 6.17 -17.03 1.10
C ILE A 186 7.39 -17.25 0.20
N ASP A 187 7.66 -18.49 -0.19
CA ASP A 187 8.80 -18.80 -1.07
C ASP A 187 8.62 -18.19 -2.47
N ARG A 188 7.38 -18.24 -3.01
CA ARG A 188 7.05 -17.63 -4.30
C ARG A 188 7.15 -16.09 -4.27
N VAL A 189 6.73 -15.47 -3.16
CA VAL A 189 6.79 -14.02 -2.95
C VAL A 189 8.24 -13.55 -2.87
N ILE A 190 9.09 -14.26 -2.13
CA ILE A 190 10.51 -13.96 -2.00
C ILE A 190 11.19 -14.10 -3.37
N ALA A 191 10.99 -15.24 -4.07
CA ALA A 191 11.53 -15.46 -5.40
C ALA A 191 11.10 -14.35 -6.38
N LEU A 192 9.81 -13.99 -6.40
CA LEU A 192 9.31 -12.88 -7.22
C LEU A 192 10.11 -11.59 -7.02
N ALA A 193 10.36 -11.21 -5.77
CA ALA A 193 11.10 -9.99 -5.50
C ALA A 193 12.60 -10.10 -5.79
N GLN A 194 13.20 -11.30 -5.64
CA GLN A 194 14.60 -11.55 -5.98
C GLN A 194 14.81 -11.49 -7.50
N ASP A 195 13.90 -12.08 -8.27
CA ASP A 195 14.00 -12.16 -9.73
C ASP A 195 13.66 -10.81 -10.40
N HIS A 196 12.79 -10.00 -9.77
CA HIS A 196 12.29 -8.74 -10.34
C HIS A 196 12.59 -7.53 -9.44
N PRO A 197 13.68 -6.78 -9.69
CA PRO A 197 14.12 -5.65 -8.86
C PRO A 197 13.13 -4.48 -8.83
N ASN A 198 12.16 -4.42 -9.71
CA ASN A 198 11.11 -3.42 -9.77
C ASN A 198 9.81 -3.81 -9.04
N VAL A 199 9.75 -4.99 -8.38
CA VAL A 199 8.62 -5.43 -7.57
C VAL A 199 8.87 -5.18 -6.09
N PHE A 200 7.92 -4.57 -5.41
CA PHE A 200 7.91 -4.29 -3.97
C PHE A 200 6.80 -5.08 -3.29
N LEU A 201 7.06 -5.58 -2.09
CA LEU A 201 6.16 -6.47 -1.37
C LEU A 201 5.39 -5.70 -0.30
N GLU A 202 4.12 -5.46 -0.52
CA GLU A 202 3.26 -4.83 0.48
C GLU A 202 2.59 -5.91 1.35
N ILE A 203 2.66 -5.76 2.67
CA ILE A 203 2.44 -6.84 3.64
C ILE A 203 1.10 -6.81 4.36
N CYS A 204 0.11 -6.06 3.89
CA CYS A 204 -1.22 -6.12 4.51
C CYS A 204 -1.86 -7.50 4.35
N GLY A 205 -2.89 -7.75 5.12
CA GLY A 205 -3.62 -9.01 5.06
C GLY A 205 -3.81 -9.68 6.42
N SER A 206 -4.75 -10.61 6.51
CA SER A 206 -5.19 -11.21 7.78
C SER A 206 -4.36 -12.42 8.23
N ARG A 207 -3.58 -13.03 7.34
CA ARG A 207 -2.92 -14.33 7.59
C ARG A 207 -1.40 -14.28 7.71
N GLY A 208 -0.78 -13.10 7.63
CA GLY A 208 0.67 -12.97 7.76
C GLY A 208 1.16 -13.16 9.21
N HIS A 209 2.38 -13.68 9.35
CA HIS A 209 3.06 -13.87 10.63
C HIS A 209 4.34 -13.03 10.71
N GLY A 210 4.68 -12.53 11.89
CA GLY A 210 5.92 -11.77 12.09
C GLY A 210 7.18 -12.51 11.67
N ALA A 211 7.27 -13.82 11.92
CA ALA A 211 8.41 -14.63 11.50
C ALA A 211 8.55 -14.73 9.96
N LEU A 212 7.44 -14.75 9.21
CA LEU A 212 7.48 -14.72 7.74
C LEU A 212 7.92 -13.34 7.23
N LEU A 213 7.51 -12.28 7.91
CA LEU A 213 7.96 -10.93 7.59
C LEU A 213 9.47 -10.78 7.86
N ALA A 214 9.99 -11.28 8.99
CA ALA A 214 11.42 -11.26 9.26
C ALA A 214 12.21 -11.99 8.17
N ARG A 215 11.78 -13.19 7.80
CA ARG A 215 12.39 -13.95 6.71
C ARG A 215 12.35 -13.18 5.37
N MET A 216 11.22 -12.55 5.04
CA MET A 216 11.08 -11.74 3.83
C MET A 216 12.10 -10.59 3.83
N VAL A 217 12.24 -9.87 4.95
CA VAL A 217 13.21 -8.78 5.09
C VAL A 217 14.65 -9.30 4.99
N ASP A 218 14.95 -10.44 5.62
CA ASP A 218 16.30 -11.04 5.56
C ASP A 218 16.69 -11.46 4.14
N GLU A 219 15.75 -11.98 3.35
CA GLU A 219 16.04 -12.53 2.02
C GLU A 219 15.96 -11.50 0.87
N VAL A 220 15.09 -10.46 0.99
CA VAL A 220 14.94 -9.46 -0.10
C VAL A 220 15.36 -8.05 0.31
N GLY A 221 15.64 -7.82 1.58
CA GLY A 221 16.00 -6.52 2.14
C GLY A 221 14.78 -5.65 2.49
N ALA A 222 14.90 -4.88 3.57
CA ALA A 222 13.85 -3.98 4.07
C ALA A 222 13.42 -2.92 3.04
N GLY A 223 14.33 -2.50 2.14
CA GLY A 223 14.05 -1.56 1.06
C GLY A 223 13.12 -2.09 -0.04
N ARG A 224 12.69 -3.34 0.06
CA ARG A 224 11.75 -3.97 -0.88
C ARG A 224 10.41 -4.35 -0.21
N VAL A 225 10.29 -4.14 1.10
CA VAL A 225 9.12 -4.48 1.89
C VAL A 225 8.41 -3.21 2.36
N ILE A 226 7.10 -3.16 2.20
CA ILE A 226 6.27 -1.98 2.45
C ILE A 226 5.16 -2.31 3.43
N TYR A 227 5.01 -1.49 4.46
CA TYR A 227 3.88 -1.56 5.38
C TYR A 227 2.61 -1.03 4.73
N GLY A 228 1.53 -1.80 4.82
CA GLY A 228 0.16 -1.41 4.58
C GLY A 228 -0.78 -2.07 5.57
N SER A 229 -1.96 -1.51 5.74
CA SER A 229 -2.93 -2.04 6.71
C SER A 229 -4.10 -2.77 6.09
N ASP A 230 -4.49 -2.40 4.88
CA ASP A 230 -5.77 -2.76 4.26
C ASP A 230 -6.97 -2.23 5.08
N PHE A 231 -6.75 -1.13 5.81
CA PHE A 231 -7.84 -0.46 6.55
C PHE A 231 -8.90 0.04 5.55
N PRO A 232 -10.20 -0.09 5.82
CA PRO A 232 -10.85 -0.52 7.05
C PRO A 232 -11.19 -2.03 7.11
N PHE A 233 -10.79 -2.83 6.11
CA PHE A 233 -11.03 -4.28 6.11
C PHE A 233 -10.30 -4.97 7.25
N ILE A 234 -9.10 -4.48 7.57
CA ILE A 234 -8.27 -4.92 8.69
C ILE A 234 -7.94 -3.72 9.57
N ASP A 235 -7.98 -3.90 10.89
CA ASP A 235 -7.58 -2.84 11.81
C ASP A 235 -6.07 -2.55 11.68
N MET A 236 -5.70 -1.28 11.52
CA MET A 236 -4.30 -0.83 11.40
C MET A 236 -3.40 -1.38 12.51
N ARG A 237 -3.94 -1.55 13.74
CA ARG A 237 -3.19 -2.08 14.88
C ARG A 237 -2.74 -3.52 14.66
N THR A 238 -3.52 -4.31 13.95
CA THR A 238 -3.19 -5.71 13.64
C THR A 238 -1.97 -5.77 12.70
N SER A 239 -2.01 -5.03 11.60
CA SER A 239 -0.91 -4.97 10.63
C SER A 239 0.34 -4.33 11.24
N LEU A 240 0.18 -3.25 12.01
CA LEU A 240 1.27 -2.57 12.70
C LEU A 240 1.93 -3.48 13.74
N GLY A 241 1.14 -4.18 14.55
CA GLY A 241 1.65 -5.15 15.53
C GLY A 241 2.49 -6.24 14.90
N ARG A 242 2.10 -6.73 13.73
CA ARG A 242 2.88 -7.72 12.97
C ARG A 242 4.29 -7.24 12.67
N VAL A 243 4.44 -6.00 12.24
CA VAL A 243 5.75 -5.41 11.93
C VAL A 243 6.58 -5.17 13.19
N ILE A 244 5.96 -4.61 14.23
CA ILE A 244 6.63 -4.30 15.50
C ILE A 244 7.17 -5.57 16.19
N PHE A 245 6.41 -6.66 16.12
CA PHE A 245 6.77 -7.92 16.77
C PHE A 245 7.50 -8.91 15.86
N ALA A 246 7.88 -8.50 14.63
CA ALA A 246 8.64 -9.36 13.71
C ALA A 246 10.09 -9.59 14.12
N GLY A 247 10.63 -8.81 15.07
CA GLY A 247 12.02 -8.94 15.51
C GLY A 247 13.04 -8.25 14.61
N LEU A 248 12.60 -7.35 13.73
CA LEU A 248 13.46 -6.61 12.79
C LEU A 248 14.46 -5.71 13.53
N ALA A 249 15.60 -5.45 12.93
CA ALA A 249 16.54 -4.42 13.40
C ALA A 249 15.89 -3.02 13.31
N ASP A 250 16.38 -2.05 14.09
CA ASP A 250 15.80 -0.68 14.13
C ASP A 250 15.79 0.02 12.76
N ALA A 251 16.81 -0.21 11.95
CA ALA A 251 16.90 0.34 10.60
C ALA A 251 15.86 -0.29 9.68
N ASP A 252 15.74 -1.62 9.69
CA ASP A 252 14.79 -2.36 8.86
C ASP A 252 13.35 -2.07 9.25
N LEU A 253 13.07 -1.99 10.56
CA LEU A 253 11.77 -1.60 11.08
C LEU A 253 11.35 -0.21 10.57
N THR A 254 12.28 0.75 10.58
CA THR A 254 12.02 2.11 10.06
C THR A 254 11.79 2.09 8.55
N GLN A 255 12.59 1.31 7.84
CA GLN A 255 12.50 1.19 6.40
C GLN A 255 11.15 0.59 5.98
N VAL A 256 10.73 -0.52 6.58
CA VAL A 256 9.45 -1.18 6.32
C VAL A 256 8.26 -0.29 6.66
N LEU A 257 8.29 0.40 7.81
CA LEU A 257 7.17 1.23 8.29
C LEU A 257 6.93 2.51 7.48
N GLY A 258 7.92 2.97 6.71
CA GLY A 258 7.72 4.20 5.94
C GLY A 258 8.85 4.57 4.98
N GLY A 259 10.08 4.13 5.21
CA GLY A 259 11.23 4.48 4.37
C GLY A 259 11.08 4.00 2.94
N THR A 260 10.68 2.74 2.75
CA THR A 260 10.55 2.13 1.42
C THR A 260 9.51 2.86 0.57
N ILE A 261 8.29 3.06 1.09
CA ILE A 261 7.26 3.76 0.33
C ILE A 261 7.62 5.25 0.10
N ALA A 262 8.30 5.89 1.03
CA ALA A 262 8.75 7.27 0.85
C ALA A 262 9.79 7.41 -0.27
N GLY A 263 10.57 6.38 -0.53
CA GLY A 263 11.49 6.33 -1.67
C GLY A 263 10.78 6.14 -3.02
N LEU A 264 9.56 5.64 -3.03
CA LEU A 264 8.76 5.43 -4.25
C LEU A 264 7.84 6.61 -4.58
N VAL A 265 7.45 7.38 -3.59
CA VAL A 265 6.42 8.44 -3.68
C VAL A 265 7.05 9.80 -3.36
N PRO A 266 7.36 10.63 -4.38
CA PRO A 266 8.02 11.95 -4.16
C PRO A 266 7.26 12.86 -3.18
N ALA A 267 5.94 12.88 -3.22
CA ALA A 267 5.11 13.68 -2.30
C ALA A 267 5.31 13.33 -0.81
N LEU A 268 5.83 12.15 -0.50
CA LEU A 268 6.20 11.77 0.86
C LEU A 268 7.59 12.27 1.26
N ALA A 269 8.51 12.43 0.31
CA ALA A 269 9.86 12.92 0.59
C ALA A 269 9.84 14.42 0.99
N GLU A 270 8.92 15.21 0.42
CA GLU A 270 8.77 16.63 0.67
C GLU A 270 8.08 16.97 2.01
N GLN A 271 7.46 16.00 2.66
CA GLN A 271 6.85 16.21 3.96
C GLN A 271 7.93 16.22 5.05
N PRO A 272 8.22 17.36 5.72
CA PRO A 272 9.23 17.40 6.76
C PRO A 272 8.89 16.37 7.83
N GLY A 273 9.87 15.55 8.19
CA GLY A 273 9.78 14.72 9.37
C GLY A 273 9.36 15.60 10.53
N ALA A 274 8.42 15.15 11.38
CA ALA A 274 8.05 15.89 12.56
C ALA A 274 9.34 16.19 13.34
N ALA A 275 9.83 17.43 13.24
CA ALA A 275 10.80 17.92 14.16
C ALA A 275 10.14 17.76 15.55
N ALA A 276 10.86 17.09 16.45
CA ALA A 276 10.45 17.00 17.83
C ALA A 276 10.14 18.41 18.32
N SER A 277 8.86 18.71 18.47
CA SER A 277 8.47 19.86 19.30
C SER A 277 8.82 19.47 20.72
N ALA A 278 9.85 20.13 21.21
CA ALA A 278 10.34 20.05 22.58
C ALA A 278 9.23 20.36 23.61
#